data_20a3047647375e70d6a66f2f4efa98ab
#
_entry.id   20a3047647375e70d6a66f2f4efa98ab
#
_cell.length_a   1.000
_cell.length_b   1.000
_cell.length_c   1.000
_cell.angle_alpha   90.00
_cell.angle_beta   90.00
_cell.angle_gamma   90.00
#
_symmetry.space_group_name_H-M   'P 1'
#
loop_
_entity.id
_entity.type
_entity.pdbx_description
1 polymer ?
#
loop_
_entity_poly.entity_id
_entity_poly.type
_entity_poly.pdbx_seq_one_letter_code
_entity_poly.pdbx_strand_id
1 'polypeptide(L)'
;LLSETRCSLTLEAKAGDKVTIWCEHDLTVTGPIFWFRQTSDSVPLLIGCNKFRTSAPSRACLFFTENERIVMSVYDKNTSLTITAVNVSDTGLYYCGYTKLDQANFRNVTSLHVK
;
A
#
# COMPACT_ATOMS: atom_id res chain seq x y z
N LEU A 1 -13.83 -0.40 -9.72
CA LEU A 1 -13.11 0.82 -10.06
C LEU A 1 -12.97 1.72 -8.86
N LEU A 2 -11.90 2.49 -8.83
CA LEU A 2 -11.63 3.37 -7.70
C LEU A 2 -12.68 4.46 -7.53
N SER A 3 -13.33 4.88 -8.60
CA SER A 3 -14.38 5.89 -8.52
C SER A 3 -15.54 5.48 -7.62
N GLU A 4 -15.72 4.19 -7.40
CA GLU A 4 -16.75 3.66 -6.54
C GLU A 4 -16.22 3.26 -5.17
N THR A 5 -14.91 3.34 -4.97
CA THR A 5 -14.29 2.92 -3.74
C THR A 5 -14.32 4.06 -2.73
N ARG A 6 -14.79 3.76 -1.54
CA ARG A 6 -14.82 4.73 -0.46
C ARG A 6 -13.56 4.63 0.37
N CYS A 7 -13.10 5.77 0.89
CA CYS A 7 -12.03 5.78 1.86
C CYS A 7 -12.50 5.06 3.12
N SER A 8 -11.82 4.00 3.51
CA SER A 8 -12.14 3.30 4.75
C SER A 8 -11.51 3.97 5.97
N LEU A 9 -10.55 4.87 5.75
CA LEU A 9 -9.83 5.54 6.83
C LEU A 9 -9.25 6.85 6.32
N THR A 10 -9.27 7.85 7.20
CA THR A 10 -8.61 9.13 6.96
C THR A 10 -7.57 9.33 8.04
N LEU A 11 -6.34 9.59 7.64
CA LEU A 11 -5.23 9.85 8.55
C LEU A 11 -4.72 11.26 8.35
N GLU A 12 -4.47 11.97 9.44
CA GLU A 12 -3.78 13.24 9.40
C GLU A 12 -2.42 13.09 10.07
N ALA A 13 -1.41 13.72 9.51
CA ALA A 13 -0.06 13.67 10.04
C ALA A 13 0.62 15.01 9.86
N LYS A 14 1.69 15.22 10.61
CA LYS A 14 2.56 16.40 10.47
C LYS A 14 3.82 15.99 9.72
N ALA A 15 4.39 16.92 8.98
CA ALA A 15 5.66 16.68 8.30
C ALA A 15 6.69 16.13 9.31
N GLY A 16 7.36 15.07 8.93
CA GLY A 16 8.34 14.40 9.78
C GLY A 16 7.80 13.20 10.55
N ASP A 17 6.49 13.04 10.64
CA ASP A 17 5.91 11.90 11.34
C ASP A 17 6.17 10.60 10.61
N LYS A 18 6.08 9.50 11.36
CA LYS A 18 6.07 8.15 10.82
C LYS A 18 4.62 7.70 10.70
N VAL A 19 4.23 7.25 9.51
CA VAL A 19 2.85 6.83 9.25
C VAL A 19 2.86 5.40 8.75
N THR A 20 1.98 4.56 9.30
CA THR A 20 1.78 3.20 8.84
C THR A 20 0.36 3.05 8.32
N ILE A 21 0.24 2.55 7.10
CA ILE A 21 -1.03 2.33 6.43
C ILE A 21 -1.22 0.82 6.28
N TRP A 22 -2.40 0.34 6.65
CA TRP A 22 -2.71 -1.08 6.66
C TRP A 22 -3.68 -1.46 5.56
N CYS A 23 -3.53 -2.68 5.08
CA CYS A 23 -4.40 -3.24 4.05
C CYS A 23 -4.59 -4.72 4.34
N GLU A 24 -5.83 -5.19 4.21
CA GLU A 24 -6.12 -6.61 4.36
C GLU A 24 -5.93 -7.33 3.02
N HIS A 25 -5.47 -8.57 3.07
CA HIS A 25 -5.46 -9.44 1.90
C HIS A 25 -5.98 -10.81 2.30
N ASP A 26 -6.43 -11.55 1.31
CA ASP A 26 -6.91 -12.91 1.53
C ASP A 26 -6.15 -13.93 0.67
N LEU A 27 -4.90 -13.63 0.36
CA LEU A 27 -4.07 -14.55 -0.40
C LEU A 27 -3.79 -15.81 0.39
N THR A 28 -3.90 -16.94 -0.27
CA THR A 28 -3.60 -18.25 0.30
C THR A 28 -2.44 -18.92 -0.44
N VAL A 29 -2.01 -18.33 -1.53
CA VAL A 29 -0.87 -18.82 -2.32
C VAL A 29 0.09 -17.66 -2.54
N THR A 30 1.35 -17.98 -2.82
CA THR A 30 2.39 -16.99 -3.09
C THR A 30 1.96 -16.07 -4.24
N GLY A 31 2.12 -14.78 -4.03
CA GLY A 31 1.81 -13.79 -5.04
C GLY A 31 2.17 -12.38 -4.61
N PRO A 32 2.27 -11.47 -5.58
CA PRO A 32 2.64 -10.09 -5.27
C PRO A 32 1.47 -9.29 -4.72
N ILE A 33 1.78 -8.35 -3.83
CA ILE A 33 0.86 -7.34 -3.37
C ILE A 33 1.47 -6.00 -3.76
N PHE A 34 0.67 -5.18 -4.47
CA PHE A 34 1.11 -3.88 -4.97
C PHE A 34 0.53 -2.78 -4.11
N TRP A 35 1.32 -1.73 -3.89
CA TRP A 35 0.86 -0.53 -3.22
C TRP A 35 0.80 0.62 -4.19
N PHE A 36 -0.29 1.37 -4.12
CA PHE A 36 -0.58 2.49 -5.02
C PHE A 36 -0.83 3.75 -4.24
N ARG A 37 -0.47 4.87 -4.86
CA ARG A 37 -0.84 6.20 -4.38
C ARG A 37 -1.52 6.95 -5.50
N GLN A 38 -2.58 7.66 -5.16
CA GLN A 38 -3.28 8.50 -6.12
C GLN A 38 -3.49 9.88 -5.51
N THR A 39 -3.01 10.90 -6.19
CA THR A 39 -3.32 12.30 -5.84
C THR A 39 -4.57 12.72 -6.60
N SER A 40 -5.16 13.86 -6.19
CA SER A 40 -6.50 14.25 -6.64
C SER A 40 -6.67 14.33 -8.16
N ASP A 41 -5.63 14.69 -8.88
CA ASP A 41 -5.73 14.94 -10.32
C ASP A 41 -4.86 14.01 -11.15
N SER A 42 -4.44 12.88 -10.59
CA SER A 42 -3.52 12.00 -11.27
C SER A 42 -4.06 10.58 -11.36
N VAL A 43 -3.45 9.81 -12.27
CA VAL A 43 -3.68 8.37 -12.31
C VAL A 43 -2.97 7.70 -11.13
N PRO A 44 -3.42 6.51 -10.73
CA PRO A 44 -2.72 5.77 -9.69
C PRO A 44 -1.25 5.54 -10.03
N LEU A 45 -0.40 5.74 -9.05
CA LEU A 45 1.04 5.53 -9.19
C LEU A 45 1.42 4.31 -8.37
N LEU A 46 2.10 3.36 -9.00
CA LEU A 46 2.62 2.20 -8.29
C LEU A 46 3.85 2.64 -7.49
N ILE A 47 3.78 2.48 -6.16
CA ILE A 47 4.84 2.94 -5.27
C ILE A 47 5.58 1.80 -4.59
N GLY A 48 5.07 0.59 -4.67
CA GLY A 48 5.76 -0.53 -4.07
C GLY A 48 5.14 -1.86 -4.42
N CYS A 49 5.90 -2.91 -4.23
CA CYS A 49 5.44 -4.28 -4.41
C CYS A 49 6.17 -5.17 -3.42
N ASN A 50 5.40 -5.96 -2.68
CA ASN A 50 5.98 -6.96 -1.79
C ASN A 50 5.29 -8.29 -2.03
N LYS A 51 6.04 -9.37 -1.90
CA LYS A 51 5.55 -10.68 -2.27
C LYS A 51 5.08 -11.44 -1.04
N PHE A 52 3.80 -11.80 -1.02
CA PHE A 52 3.29 -12.74 -0.03
C PHE A 52 3.83 -14.12 -0.33
N ARG A 53 4.36 -14.79 0.69
CA ARG A 53 4.94 -16.12 0.56
C ARG A 53 4.41 -17.01 1.69
N THR A 54 3.94 -18.18 1.32
CA THR A 54 3.30 -19.09 2.28
C THR A 54 4.28 -19.82 3.20
N SER A 55 5.54 -19.97 2.78
CA SER A 55 6.51 -20.78 3.51
C SER A 55 7.85 -20.09 3.73
N ALA A 56 7.89 -18.77 3.54
CA ALA A 56 9.12 -18.01 3.71
C ALA A 56 8.75 -16.55 4.04
N PRO A 57 9.69 -15.78 4.59
CA PRO A 57 9.44 -14.36 4.85
C PRO A 57 9.11 -13.62 3.54
N SER A 58 8.26 -12.61 3.64
CA SER A 58 7.96 -11.76 2.50
C SER A 58 9.18 -10.94 2.12
N ARG A 59 9.22 -10.50 0.87
CA ARG A 59 10.28 -9.64 0.37
C ARG A 59 9.77 -8.79 -0.79
N ALA A 60 10.50 -7.73 -1.10
CA ALA A 60 10.16 -6.88 -2.24
C ALA A 60 10.17 -7.69 -3.54
N CYS A 61 9.33 -7.30 -4.48
CA CYS A 61 9.30 -7.91 -5.80
C CYS A 61 10.63 -7.67 -6.52
N LEU A 62 11.07 -8.63 -7.35
CA LEU A 62 12.39 -8.58 -7.97
C LEU A 62 12.62 -7.33 -8.82
N PHE A 63 11.55 -6.82 -9.43
CA PHE A 63 11.66 -5.65 -10.30
C PHE A 63 11.54 -4.32 -9.55
N PHE A 64 11.49 -4.36 -8.22
CA PHE A 64 11.36 -3.16 -7.39
C PHE A 64 12.62 -2.93 -6.59
N THR A 65 13.07 -1.68 -6.59
CA THR A 65 14.15 -1.24 -5.71
C THR A 65 13.51 -0.73 -4.42
N GLU A 66 14.00 -1.21 -3.28
CA GLU A 66 13.49 -0.76 -2.00
C GLU A 66 13.86 0.71 -1.76
N ASN A 67 12.95 1.41 -1.13
CA ASN A 67 13.11 2.81 -0.78
C ASN A 67 13.31 2.91 0.73
N GLU A 68 14.30 3.67 1.17
CA GLU A 68 14.59 3.80 2.60
C GLU A 68 13.46 4.46 3.39
N ARG A 69 12.68 5.34 2.74
CA ARG A 69 11.56 6.01 3.39
C ARG A 69 10.33 5.14 3.48
N ILE A 70 10.19 4.19 2.58
CA ILE A 70 8.97 3.39 2.45
C ILE A 70 9.32 1.94 2.74
N VAL A 71 8.74 1.42 3.81
CA VAL A 71 8.95 0.04 4.24
C VAL A 71 7.63 -0.72 4.14
N MET A 72 7.65 -1.82 3.43
CA MET A 72 6.49 -2.68 3.27
C MET A 72 6.69 -3.97 4.06
N SER A 73 5.62 -4.43 4.68
CA SER A 73 5.63 -5.71 5.39
C SER A 73 4.38 -6.48 5.02
N VAL A 74 4.51 -7.80 4.92
CA VAL A 74 3.38 -8.67 4.61
C VAL A 74 3.25 -9.71 5.72
N TYR A 75 2.04 -9.84 6.22
CA TYR A 75 1.67 -10.80 7.24
C TYR A 75 0.66 -11.78 6.67
N ASP A 76 0.22 -12.71 7.49
CA ASP A 76 -0.66 -13.79 7.03
C ASP A 76 -1.94 -13.26 6.37
N LYS A 77 -2.55 -12.23 6.95
CA LYS A 77 -3.83 -11.70 6.46
C LYS A 77 -3.84 -10.21 6.21
N ASN A 78 -2.74 -9.53 6.44
CA ASN A 78 -2.66 -8.12 6.15
C ASN A 78 -1.26 -7.72 5.74
N THR A 79 -1.15 -6.50 5.23
CA THR A 79 0.11 -5.92 4.80
C THR A 79 0.14 -4.47 5.24
N SER A 80 1.33 -3.94 5.39
CA SER A 80 1.49 -2.55 5.80
C SER A 80 2.48 -1.82 4.92
N LEU A 81 2.25 -0.53 4.80
CA LEU A 81 3.15 0.41 4.17
C LEU A 81 3.50 1.46 5.22
N THR A 82 4.78 1.62 5.53
CA THR A 82 5.24 2.62 6.49
C THR A 82 6.07 3.66 5.78
N ILE A 83 5.72 4.92 5.97
CA ILE A 83 6.49 6.06 5.49
C ILE A 83 7.17 6.66 6.71
N THR A 84 8.49 6.66 6.73
CA THR A 84 9.26 6.97 7.94
C THR A 84 9.37 8.44 8.26
N ALA A 85 9.21 9.31 7.27
CA ALA A 85 9.25 10.77 7.48
C ALA A 85 8.37 11.40 6.42
N VAL A 86 7.09 11.54 6.75
CA VAL A 86 6.14 12.07 5.77
C VAL A 86 6.39 13.54 5.50
N ASN A 87 6.08 13.96 4.29
CA ASN A 87 6.04 15.37 3.94
C ASN A 87 4.74 15.67 3.20
N VAL A 88 4.50 16.94 2.94
CA VAL A 88 3.23 17.38 2.33
C VAL A 88 2.98 16.69 1.00
N SER A 89 4.02 16.39 0.25
CA SER A 89 3.89 15.71 -1.05
C SER A 89 3.44 14.25 -0.94
N ASP A 90 3.45 13.67 0.27
CA ASP A 90 2.93 12.32 0.48
C ASP A 90 1.41 12.28 0.65
N THR A 91 0.75 13.43 0.68
CA THR A 91 -0.71 13.51 0.73
C THR A 91 -1.33 12.82 -0.46
N GLY A 92 -2.34 11.99 -0.21
CA GLY A 92 -3.04 11.28 -1.28
C GLY A 92 -3.81 10.09 -0.77
N LEU A 93 -4.35 9.32 -1.71
CA LEU A 93 -5.05 8.08 -1.41
C LEU A 93 -4.08 6.91 -1.58
N TYR A 94 -4.07 6.04 -0.59
CA TYR A 94 -3.21 4.85 -0.58
C TYR A 94 -4.06 3.60 -0.51
N TYR A 95 -3.72 2.60 -1.29
CA TYR A 95 -4.42 1.33 -1.27
C TYR A 95 -3.52 0.22 -1.79
N CYS A 96 -3.88 -1.02 -1.48
CA CYS A 96 -3.16 -2.17 -1.99
C CYS A 96 -4.01 -2.90 -3.03
N GLY A 97 -3.36 -3.66 -3.88
CA GLY A 97 -4.01 -4.48 -4.86
C GLY A 97 -3.26 -5.78 -5.09
N TYR A 98 -4.01 -6.82 -5.38
CA TYR A 98 -3.43 -8.13 -5.69
C TYR A 98 -4.42 -8.92 -6.54
N THR A 99 -3.94 -9.98 -7.17
CA THR A 99 -4.76 -10.85 -8.01
C THR A 99 -5.06 -12.14 -7.26
N LYS A 100 -6.32 -12.52 -7.22
CA LYS A 100 -6.77 -13.79 -6.67
C LYS A 100 -7.80 -14.39 -7.61
N LEU A 101 -7.60 -15.63 -8.02
CA LEU A 101 -8.50 -16.33 -8.96
C LEU A 101 -8.69 -15.52 -10.25
N ASP A 102 -7.58 -14.96 -10.76
CA ASP A 102 -7.53 -14.15 -11.99
C ASP A 102 -8.35 -12.85 -11.90
N GLN A 103 -8.72 -12.43 -10.71
CA GLN A 103 -9.41 -11.17 -10.51
C GLN A 103 -8.55 -10.21 -9.71
N ALA A 104 -8.51 -8.98 -10.15
CA ALA A 104 -7.83 -7.93 -9.42
C ALA A 104 -8.68 -7.48 -8.24
N ASN A 105 -8.05 -7.36 -7.08
CA ASN A 105 -8.68 -6.90 -5.85
C ASN A 105 -7.96 -5.67 -5.36
N PHE A 106 -8.70 -4.61 -5.08
CA PHE A 106 -8.17 -3.38 -4.50
C PHE A 106 -8.86 -3.14 -3.17
N ARG A 107 -8.07 -2.90 -2.13
CA ARG A 107 -8.58 -2.90 -0.77
C ARG A 107 -8.15 -1.68 0.02
N ASN A 108 -8.95 -1.36 1.02
CA ASN A 108 -8.58 -0.49 2.14
C ASN A 108 -8.01 0.87 1.71
N VAL A 109 -8.80 1.63 0.98
CA VAL A 109 -8.37 2.98 0.59
C VAL A 109 -8.22 3.83 1.85
N THR A 110 -7.02 4.38 2.04
CA THR A 110 -6.70 5.28 3.12
C THR A 110 -6.35 6.64 2.55
N SER A 111 -7.00 7.67 3.07
CA SER A 111 -6.68 9.05 2.71
C SER A 111 -5.66 9.57 3.72
N LEU A 112 -4.49 9.96 3.24
CA LEU A 112 -3.45 10.56 4.08
C LEU A 112 -3.35 12.05 3.76
N HIS A 113 -3.43 12.86 4.79
CA HIS A 113 -3.25 14.31 4.69
C HIS A 113 -2.10 14.74 5.60
N VAL A 114 -1.05 15.28 5.00
CA VAL A 114 0.14 15.75 5.72
C VAL A 114 0.16 17.27 5.72
N LYS A 115 0.25 17.83 6.89
CA LYS A 115 0.28 19.30 7.09
C LYS A 115 1.68 19.83 7.30
#